data_d0c591643dd7963bc2e874f8c2e77263
#
_entry.id   d0c591643dd7963bc2e874f8c2e77263
#
_cell.length_a   1.000
_cell.length_b   1.000
_cell.length_c   1.000
_cell.angle_alpha   90.00
_cell.angle_beta   90.00
_cell.angle_gamma   90.00
#
_symmetry.space_group_name_H-M   'P 1'
#
loop_
_entity.id
_entity.type
_entity.pdbx_description
1 polymer ?
#
loop_
_entity_poly.entity_id
_entity_poly.type
_entity_poly.pdbx_seq_one_letter_code
_entity_poly.pdbx_strand_id
1 'polypeptide(L)'
;MYPIVRKEKLADNIILMDIKAPRVAKECLPGQFIIAKTDEVGERIPLTICDYDREKETVTIVVQTIGAGTERMMALNEGDSLEDFVGPLGCPSELCQEDNLEETKKKHIVFIAGGLGTAPVYPQVKWLKEHGMDADVIMGFRNKDILFFEDEMKAVAKNLYVCTDDGSYGFHGNGSQQLQALVDAGNTYDCCVAIGPMIMMKFTCLLTKKLEIPTIVSMNPIMVDGTGMCGACRLIVDGKVKFACVDGPEFDGHLVDFDQAMKRSQMYKTAEGRALLKLQEGDTHHGGCGHCGGDE
;
A
#
# COMPACT_ATOMS: atom_id res chain seq x y z
N MET A 1 16.91 14.38 8.93
CA MET A 1 16.27 14.66 7.62
C MET A 1 16.69 13.56 6.64
N TYR A 2 15.80 13.16 5.75
CA TYR A 2 15.95 12.05 4.82
C TYR A 2 15.86 12.58 3.38
N PRO A 3 17.00 12.77 2.69
CA PRO A 3 17.04 13.38 1.36
C PRO A 3 16.31 12.53 0.30
N ILE A 4 15.59 13.19 -0.58
CA ILE A 4 15.00 12.62 -1.79
C ILE A 4 16.10 12.62 -2.87
N VAL A 5 16.55 11.44 -3.27
CA VAL A 5 17.65 11.30 -4.25
C VAL A 5 17.17 11.07 -5.68
N ARG A 6 15.92 10.65 -5.83
CA ARG A 6 15.20 10.51 -7.11
C ARG A 6 13.74 10.77 -6.90
N LYS A 7 13.10 11.41 -7.88
CA LYS A 7 11.66 11.56 -7.98
C LYS A 7 11.22 11.30 -9.40
N GLU A 8 10.20 10.49 -9.58
CA GLU A 8 9.62 10.16 -10.87
C GLU A 8 8.09 10.26 -10.82
N LYS A 9 7.49 10.84 -11.86
CA LYS A 9 6.06 10.89 -12.03
C LYS A 9 5.61 9.63 -12.77
N LEU A 10 4.86 8.75 -12.10
CA LEU A 10 4.33 7.52 -12.69
C LEU A 10 2.96 7.76 -13.36
N ALA A 11 2.13 8.63 -12.79
CA ALA A 11 0.85 9.07 -13.33
C ALA A 11 0.56 10.49 -12.82
N ASP A 12 -0.55 11.11 -13.23
CA ASP A 12 -0.86 12.50 -12.84
C ASP A 12 -0.89 12.73 -11.33
N ASN A 13 -1.33 11.75 -10.57
CA ASN A 13 -1.43 11.80 -9.12
C ASN A 13 -0.61 10.72 -8.41
N ILE A 14 0.37 10.10 -9.09
CA ILE A 14 1.22 9.05 -8.52
C ILE A 14 2.69 9.39 -8.80
N ILE A 15 3.50 9.41 -7.74
CA ILE A 15 4.94 9.61 -7.80
C ILE A 15 5.69 8.46 -7.15
N LEU A 16 6.88 8.23 -7.63
CA LEU A 16 7.90 7.40 -7.00
C LEU A 16 8.98 8.31 -6.43
N MET A 17 9.48 7.96 -5.25
CA MET A 17 10.62 8.63 -4.61
C MET A 17 11.61 7.60 -4.07
N ASP A 18 12.89 7.80 -4.34
CA ASP A 18 13.97 7.11 -3.64
C ASP A 18 14.50 8.00 -2.52
N ILE A 19 14.44 7.51 -1.30
CA ILE A 19 14.80 8.23 -0.08
C ILE A 19 16.10 7.66 0.47
N LYS A 20 17.10 8.51 0.74
CA LYS A 20 18.33 8.09 1.42
C LYS A 20 18.05 7.79 2.87
N ALA A 21 17.98 6.51 3.21
CA ALA A 21 17.64 6.00 4.53
C ALA A 21 18.46 4.74 4.87
N PRO A 22 19.77 4.89 5.17
CA PRO A 22 20.72 3.76 5.29
C PRO A 22 20.27 2.67 6.26
N ARG A 23 19.74 3.07 7.43
CA ARG A 23 19.30 2.11 8.47
C ARG A 23 18.07 1.31 8.01
N VAL A 24 17.12 1.97 7.35
CA VAL A 24 15.92 1.31 6.84
C VAL A 24 16.28 0.40 5.68
N ALA A 25 17.05 0.89 4.71
CA ALA A 25 17.47 0.13 3.52
C ALA A 25 18.24 -1.15 3.88
N LYS A 26 19.05 -1.10 4.95
CA LYS A 26 19.81 -2.25 5.42
C LYS A 26 18.92 -3.37 5.96
N GLU A 27 17.90 -3.02 6.74
CA GLU A 27 17.16 -3.98 7.56
C GLU A 27 15.76 -4.33 6.98
N CYS A 28 15.26 -3.56 6.01
CA CYS A 28 13.91 -3.78 5.50
C CYS A 28 13.80 -5.06 4.64
N LEU A 29 12.61 -5.64 4.69
CA LEU A 29 12.18 -6.80 3.93
C LEU A 29 10.83 -6.52 3.25
N PRO A 30 10.48 -7.27 2.18
CA PRO A 30 9.19 -7.13 1.52
C PRO A 30 8.01 -7.31 2.47
N GLY A 31 6.93 -6.56 2.25
CA GLY A 31 5.73 -6.55 3.10
C GLY A 31 5.77 -5.49 4.23
N GLN A 32 6.95 -4.97 4.55
CA GLN A 32 7.10 -3.92 5.56
C GLN A 32 6.81 -2.52 4.99
N PHE A 33 6.61 -1.55 5.88
CA PHE A 33 6.30 -0.17 5.57
C PHE A 33 7.14 0.80 6.40
N ILE A 34 7.04 2.06 6.07
CA ILE A 34 7.60 3.18 6.85
C ILE A 34 6.48 4.17 7.21
N ILE A 35 6.75 5.03 8.17
CA ILE A 35 5.96 6.24 8.38
C ILE A 35 6.82 7.44 7.99
N ALA A 36 6.32 8.20 7.02
CA ALA A 36 6.95 9.43 6.55
C ALA A 36 6.22 10.67 7.06
N LYS A 37 6.96 11.76 7.25
CA LYS A 37 6.47 13.09 7.58
C LYS A 37 7.22 14.11 6.75
N THR A 38 6.52 15.04 6.12
CA THR A 38 7.14 16.02 5.20
C THR A 38 7.87 17.14 5.93
N ASP A 39 7.23 17.72 6.96
CA ASP A 39 7.68 18.89 7.71
C ASP A 39 7.09 18.90 9.14
N GLU A 40 7.41 19.90 9.95
CA GLU A 40 6.95 19.98 11.36
C GLU A 40 5.43 19.89 11.54
N VAL A 41 4.66 20.40 10.57
CA VAL A 41 3.18 20.40 10.60
C VAL A 41 2.56 19.30 9.75
N GLY A 42 3.40 18.52 9.06
CA GLY A 42 2.99 17.41 8.19
C GLY A 42 2.36 16.26 8.96
N GLU A 43 1.46 15.57 8.29
CA GLU A 43 0.85 14.33 8.79
C GLU A 43 1.85 13.18 8.76
N ARG A 44 1.68 12.24 9.67
CA ARG A 44 2.42 10.97 9.67
C ARG A 44 1.70 9.99 8.73
N ILE A 45 2.36 9.62 7.64
CA ILE A 45 1.75 8.84 6.55
C ILE A 45 2.44 7.48 6.46
N PRO A 46 1.72 6.37 6.66
CA PRO A 46 2.25 5.04 6.42
C PRO A 46 2.37 4.78 4.91
N LEU A 47 3.54 4.38 4.47
CA LEU A 47 3.84 4.05 3.07
C LEU A 47 4.57 2.73 3.02
N THR A 48 4.09 1.81 2.19
CA THR A 48 4.77 0.54 2.01
C THR A 48 6.11 0.73 1.29
N ILE A 49 7.10 -0.03 1.69
CA ILE A 49 8.39 -0.10 1.01
C ILE A 49 8.17 -0.80 -0.33
N CYS A 50 8.33 -0.06 -1.42
CA CYS A 50 8.16 -0.55 -2.79
C CYS A 50 9.40 -1.26 -3.31
N ASP A 51 10.57 -0.75 -2.97
CA ASP A 51 11.86 -1.36 -3.27
C ASP A 51 12.93 -0.80 -2.34
N TYR A 52 14.12 -1.38 -2.35
CA TYR A 52 15.26 -0.89 -1.60
C TYR A 52 16.58 -1.28 -2.29
N ASP A 53 17.58 -0.43 -2.12
CA ASP A 53 18.94 -0.67 -2.60
C ASP A 53 19.92 -0.51 -1.43
N ARG A 54 20.50 -1.63 -1.00
CA ARG A 54 21.42 -1.65 0.15
C ARG A 54 22.76 -0.99 -0.15
N GLU A 55 23.20 -1.02 -1.40
CA GLU A 55 24.46 -0.38 -1.81
C GLU A 55 24.32 1.12 -1.91
N LYS A 56 23.22 1.58 -2.51
CA LYS A 56 22.88 3.00 -2.56
C LYS A 56 22.29 3.53 -1.26
N GLU A 57 21.93 2.63 -0.32
CA GLU A 57 21.30 2.94 0.96
C GLU A 57 19.99 3.73 0.79
N THR A 58 19.19 3.36 -0.20
CA THR A 58 17.91 4.01 -0.54
C THR A 58 16.74 3.08 -0.33
N VAL A 59 15.60 3.69 -0.01
CA VAL A 59 14.30 3.04 0.06
C VAL A 59 13.36 3.73 -0.93
N THR A 60 12.71 2.94 -1.76
CA THR A 60 11.73 3.44 -2.75
C THR A 60 10.33 3.38 -2.16
N ILE A 61 9.63 4.50 -2.26
CA ILE A 61 8.21 4.62 -1.92
C ILE A 61 7.41 5.11 -3.12
N VAL A 62 6.17 4.65 -3.23
CA VAL A 62 5.21 5.15 -4.23
C VAL A 62 4.05 5.81 -3.50
N VAL A 63 3.75 7.04 -3.89
CA VAL A 63 2.77 7.90 -3.21
C VAL A 63 1.69 8.30 -4.20
N GLN A 64 0.43 8.07 -3.83
CA GLN A 64 -0.72 8.62 -4.53
C GLN A 64 -1.26 9.82 -3.78
N THR A 65 -1.51 10.92 -4.51
CA THR A 65 -2.11 12.14 -3.94
C THR A 65 -3.59 11.90 -3.64
N ILE A 66 -3.94 11.96 -2.36
CA ILE A 66 -5.30 11.73 -1.87
C ILE A 66 -5.73 12.85 -0.92
N GLY A 67 -4.82 13.36 -0.10
CA GLY A 67 -5.08 14.35 0.94
C GLY A 67 -3.94 15.34 1.10
N ALA A 68 -4.08 16.28 2.03
CA ALA A 68 -3.13 17.38 2.23
C ALA A 68 -1.68 16.91 2.44
N GLY A 69 -1.46 15.86 3.23
CA GLY A 69 -0.11 15.34 3.47
C GLY A 69 0.54 14.78 2.20
N THR A 70 -0.21 14.03 1.38
CA THR A 70 0.31 13.49 0.12
C THR A 70 0.46 14.54 -0.97
N GLU A 71 -0.35 15.61 -0.97
CA GLU A 71 -0.14 16.78 -1.85
C GLU A 71 1.16 17.52 -1.50
N ARG A 72 1.46 17.67 -0.21
CA ARG A 72 2.76 18.23 0.22
C ARG A 72 3.93 17.36 -0.22
N MET A 73 3.81 16.03 -0.12
CA MET A 73 4.83 15.12 -0.65
C MET A 73 5.02 15.28 -2.16
N MET A 74 3.91 15.40 -2.91
CA MET A 74 3.94 15.61 -4.36
C MET A 74 4.71 16.91 -4.74
N ALA A 75 4.65 17.94 -3.90
CA ALA A 75 5.33 19.21 -4.13
C ALA A 75 6.85 19.17 -3.88
N LEU A 76 7.37 18.20 -3.11
CA LEU A 76 8.80 18.06 -2.87
C LEU A 76 9.55 17.64 -4.14
N ASN A 77 10.81 18.02 -4.26
CA ASN A 77 11.67 17.73 -5.40
C ASN A 77 12.90 16.91 -4.99
N GLU A 78 13.65 16.45 -5.97
CA GLU A 78 14.98 15.88 -5.73
C GLU A 78 15.86 16.92 -5.04
N GLY A 79 16.58 16.49 -4.00
CA GLY A 79 17.38 17.35 -3.13
C GLY A 79 16.64 17.88 -1.91
N ASP A 80 15.30 17.92 -1.91
CA ASP A 80 14.52 18.19 -0.71
C ASP A 80 14.62 16.99 0.27
N SER A 81 14.13 17.17 1.48
CA SER A 81 14.21 16.14 2.52
C SER A 81 12.88 15.97 3.23
N LEU A 82 12.55 14.72 3.58
CA LEU A 82 11.53 14.41 4.56
C LEU A 82 12.05 14.65 5.98
N GLU A 83 11.21 15.13 6.88
CA GLU A 83 11.57 15.34 8.28
C GLU A 83 11.73 14.01 9.00
N ASP A 84 10.69 13.14 8.93
CA ASP A 84 10.71 11.80 9.49
C ASP A 84 10.60 10.73 8.40
N PHE A 85 11.32 9.63 8.62
CA PHE A 85 11.25 8.41 7.83
C PHE A 85 11.51 7.22 8.77
N VAL A 86 10.47 6.80 9.47
CA VAL A 86 10.55 5.81 10.54
C VAL A 86 10.26 4.43 10.01
N GLY A 87 11.18 3.50 10.20
CA GLY A 87 11.03 2.11 9.77
C GLY A 87 12.35 1.31 9.85
N PRO A 88 12.36 0.06 9.36
CA PRO A 88 11.19 -0.65 8.84
C PRO A 88 10.16 -0.96 9.95
N LEU A 89 8.88 -0.91 9.62
CA LEU A 89 7.76 -1.17 10.52
C LEU A 89 6.92 -2.34 9.99
N GLY A 90 6.17 -2.97 10.88
CA GLY A 90 5.38 -4.17 10.56
C GLY A 90 6.21 -5.44 10.43
N CYS A 91 5.51 -6.57 10.34
CA CYS A 91 6.12 -7.85 10.07
C CYS A 91 6.44 -7.96 8.56
N PRO A 92 7.59 -8.55 8.18
CA PRO A 92 7.84 -8.89 6.79
C PRO A 92 6.87 -9.97 6.31
N SER A 93 6.61 -10.03 5.01
CA SER A 93 5.77 -11.06 4.42
C SER A 93 6.29 -12.45 4.74
N GLU A 94 5.41 -13.35 5.20
CA GLU A 94 5.79 -14.74 5.48
C GLU A 94 6.31 -15.48 4.25
N LEU A 95 5.85 -15.09 3.05
CA LEU A 95 6.31 -15.65 1.79
C LEU A 95 7.74 -15.22 1.43
N CYS A 96 8.22 -14.12 2.03
CA CYS A 96 9.52 -13.50 1.73
C CYS A 96 10.50 -13.64 2.90
N GLN A 97 10.48 -14.77 3.60
CA GLN A 97 11.38 -15.07 4.70
C GLN A 97 12.20 -16.33 4.38
N GLU A 98 13.49 -16.29 4.71
CA GLU A 98 14.40 -17.40 4.44
C GLU A 98 13.97 -18.69 5.16
N ASP A 99 13.43 -18.57 6.36
CA ASP A 99 12.95 -19.71 7.16
C ASP A 99 11.78 -20.45 6.50
N ASN A 100 11.00 -19.80 5.67
CA ASN A 100 9.83 -20.34 4.98
C ASN A 100 10.13 -20.75 3.52
N LEU A 101 11.35 -20.57 3.04
CA LEU A 101 11.74 -20.71 1.65
C LEU A 101 11.34 -22.05 1.03
N GLU A 102 11.65 -23.15 1.70
CA GLU A 102 11.40 -24.51 1.19
C GLU A 102 9.89 -24.87 1.14
N GLU A 103 9.09 -24.25 1.97
CA GLU A 103 7.64 -24.41 1.93
C GLU A 103 7.03 -23.51 0.84
N THR A 104 7.50 -22.27 0.73
CA THR A 104 7.05 -21.31 -0.26
C THR A 104 7.35 -21.76 -1.69
N LYS A 105 8.50 -22.40 -1.93
CA LYS A 105 8.89 -22.97 -3.23
C LYS A 105 7.90 -24.01 -3.79
N LYS A 106 7.11 -24.64 -2.94
CA LYS A 106 6.15 -25.67 -3.34
C LYS A 106 4.80 -25.07 -3.75
N LYS A 107 4.57 -23.79 -3.47
CA LYS A 107 3.29 -23.13 -3.69
C LYS A 107 3.20 -22.49 -5.07
N HIS A 108 2.06 -22.65 -5.72
CA HIS A 108 1.63 -21.86 -6.85
C HIS A 108 0.97 -20.58 -6.32
N ILE A 109 1.65 -19.46 -6.43
CA ILE A 109 1.23 -18.20 -5.81
C ILE A 109 0.69 -17.25 -6.88
N VAL A 110 -0.46 -16.64 -6.60
CA VAL A 110 -1.01 -15.53 -7.39
C VAL A 110 -1.11 -14.27 -6.54
N PHE A 111 -0.57 -13.17 -7.06
CA PHE A 111 -0.75 -11.85 -6.48
C PHE A 111 -1.85 -11.09 -7.21
N ILE A 112 -2.72 -10.40 -6.46
CA ILE A 112 -3.73 -9.48 -6.99
C ILE A 112 -3.44 -8.09 -6.45
N ALA A 113 -2.94 -7.23 -7.32
CA ALA A 113 -2.59 -5.85 -7.04
C ALA A 113 -3.70 -4.91 -7.54
N GLY A 114 -4.31 -4.12 -6.64
CA GLY A 114 -5.32 -3.13 -7.01
C GLY A 114 -4.76 -1.71 -6.99
N GLY A 115 -4.62 -1.08 -8.15
CA GLY A 115 -4.12 0.29 -8.28
C GLY A 115 -2.77 0.47 -7.58
N LEU A 116 -2.72 1.35 -6.55
CA LEU A 116 -1.50 1.60 -5.77
C LEU A 116 -0.95 0.33 -5.09
N GLY A 117 -1.78 -0.71 -4.90
CA GLY A 117 -1.34 -2.01 -4.37
C GLY A 117 -0.28 -2.71 -5.23
N THR A 118 -0.06 -2.25 -6.45
CA THR A 118 1.06 -2.71 -7.30
C THR A 118 2.42 -2.43 -6.66
N ALA A 119 2.57 -1.29 -5.99
CA ALA A 119 3.81 -0.89 -5.34
C ALA A 119 4.24 -1.87 -4.22
N PRO A 120 3.39 -2.27 -3.25
CA PRO A 120 3.73 -3.28 -2.25
C PRO A 120 3.84 -4.73 -2.78
N VAL A 121 3.22 -5.05 -3.91
CA VAL A 121 3.34 -6.37 -4.54
C VAL A 121 4.72 -6.54 -5.20
N TYR A 122 5.23 -5.50 -5.85
CA TYR A 122 6.48 -5.55 -6.60
C TYR A 122 7.68 -6.13 -5.81
N PRO A 123 8.01 -5.64 -4.60
CA PRO A 123 9.16 -6.15 -3.85
C PRO A 123 9.00 -7.61 -3.42
N GLN A 124 7.76 -8.07 -3.19
CA GLN A 124 7.50 -9.46 -2.84
C GLN A 124 7.75 -10.39 -4.04
N VAL A 125 7.19 -10.04 -5.21
CA VAL A 125 7.38 -10.83 -6.44
C VAL A 125 8.85 -10.81 -6.87
N LYS A 126 9.54 -9.66 -6.77
CA LYS A 126 10.97 -9.51 -7.03
C LYS A 126 11.79 -10.43 -6.13
N TRP A 127 11.52 -10.42 -4.82
CA TRP A 127 12.20 -11.27 -3.86
C TRP A 127 12.00 -12.76 -4.14
N LEU A 128 10.77 -13.17 -4.45
CA LEU A 128 10.48 -14.56 -4.85
C LEU A 128 11.30 -14.96 -6.07
N LYS A 129 11.34 -14.12 -7.10
CA LYS A 129 12.11 -14.36 -8.32
C LYS A 129 13.62 -14.49 -8.05
N GLU A 130 14.18 -13.60 -7.22
CA GLU A 130 15.59 -13.64 -6.83
C GLU A 130 15.97 -14.92 -6.05
N HIS A 131 14.97 -15.54 -5.38
CA HIS A 131 15.16 -16.82 -4.66
C HIS A 131 14.71 -18.05 -5.46
N GLY A 132 14.53 -17.89 -6.79
CA GLY A 132 14.22 -18.99 -7.71
C GLY A 132 12.79 -19.51 -7.62
N MET A 133 11.86 -18.65 -7.19
CA MET A 133 10.42 -18.93 -7.14
C MET A 133 9.67 -18.09 -8.16
N ASP A 134 8.60 -18.65 -8.69
CA ASP A 134 7.75 -18.00 -9.66
C ASP A 134 6.39 -17.66 -9.03
N ALA A 135 5.83 -16.50 -9.41
CA ALA A 135 4.50 -16.10 -9.03
C ALA A 135 3.75 -15.49 -10.21
N ASP A 136 2.46 -15.75 -10.31
CA ASP A 136 1.57 -15.06 -11.24
C ASP A 136 1.11 -13.75 -10.62
N VAL A 137 0.95 -12.71 -11.43
CA VAL A 137 0.51 -11.39 -10.97
C VAL A 137 -0.67 -10.90 -11.80
N ILE A 138 -1.72 -10.48 -11.12
CA ILE A 138 -2.87 -9.78 -11.69
C ILE A 138 -2.81 -8.33 -11.21
N MET A 139 -2.63 -7.39 -12.15
CA MET A 139 -2.65 -5.95 -11.88
C MET A 139 -3.98 -5.36 -12.33
N GLY A 140 -4.75 -4.80 -11.43
CA GLY A 140 -6.05 -4.19 -11.70
C GLY A 140 -6.02 -2.67 -11.52
N PHE A 141 -6.50 -1.95 -12.55
CA PHE A 141 -6.58 -0.49 -12.57
C PHE A 141 -7.97 -0.04 -13.05
N ARG A 142 -8.34 1.21 -12.80
CA ARG A 142 -9.58 1.78 -13.35
C ARG A 142 -9.52 1.93 -14.87
N ASN A 143 -8.38 2.40 -15.37
CA ASN A 143 -8.10 2.61 -16.79
C ASN A 143 -6.58 2.54 -17.05
N LYS A 144 -6.21 2.60 -18.33
CA LYS A 144 -4.81 2.55 -18.76
C LYS A 144 -3.96 3.75 -18.34
N ASP A 145 -4.59 4.92 -18.11
CA ASP A 145 -3.84 6.18 -17.91
C ASP A 145 -3.19 6.25 -16.51
N ILE A 146 -3.65 5.41 -15.58
CA ILE A 146 -3.09 5.28 -14.23
C ILE A 146 -2.30 3.99 -14.02
N LEU A 147 -2.02 3.27 -15.10
CA LEU A 147 -1.21 2.05 -15.06
C LEU A 147 0.27 2.41 -14.91
N PHE A 148 0.95 1.74 -13.99
CA PHE A 148 2.38 1.90 -13.75
C PHE A 148 3.01 0.55 -13.37
N PHE A 149 4.31 0.45 -13.45
CA PHE A 149 5.11 -0.76 -13.14
C PHE A 149 4.78 -1.99 -14.00
N GLU A 150 4.28 -1.80 -15.20
CA GLU A 150 4.00 -2.94 -16.07
C GLU A 150 5.29 -3.64 -16.52
N ASP A 151 6.28 -2.88 -16.95
CA ASP A 151 7.55 -3.45 -17.45
C ASP A 151 8.39 -4.02 -16.29
N GLU A 152 8.43 -3.34 -15.14
CA GLU A 152 9.09 -3.82 -13.93
C GLU A 152 8.45 -5.13 -13.44
N MET A 153 7.12 -5.20 -13.43
CA MET A 153 6.42 -6.40 -13.01
C MET A 153 6.58 -7.55 -14.00
N LYS A 154 6.59 -7.26 -15.31
CA LYS A 154 6.89 -8.26 -16.35
C LYS A 154 8.26 -8.90 -16.18
N ALA A 155 9.26 -8.13 -15.70
CA ALA A 155 10.61 -8.62 -15.49
C ALA A 155 10.70 -9.63 -14.34
N VAL A 156 9.80 -9.58 -13.36
CA VAL A 156 9.86 -10.39 -12.14
C VAL A 156 8.74 -11.44 -12.04
N ALA A 157 7.58 -11.19 -12.60
CA ALA A 157 6.46 -12.14 -12.61
C ALA A 157 6.71 -13.31 -13.55
N LYS A 158 6.13 -14.47 -13.24
CA LYS A 158 6.05 -15.61 -14.17
C LYS A 158 5.09 -15.30 -15.30
N ASN A 159 3.85 -14.96 -14.95
CA ASN A 159 2.84 -14.47 -15.86
C ASN A 159 2.27 -13.17 -15.30
N LEU A 160 2.12 -12.17 -16.16
CA LEU A 160 1.50 -10.90 -15.81
C LEU A 160 0.17 -10.76 -16.56
N TYR A 161 -0.89 -10.51 -15.81
CA TYR A 161 -2.24 -10.24 -16.30
C TYR A 161 -2.64 -8.83 -15.89
N VAL A 162 -2.88 -7.96 -16.86
CA VAL A 162 -3.37 -6.60 -16.60
C VAL A 162 -4.86 -6.55 -16.90
N CYS A 163 -5.63 -5.96 -15.99
CA CYS A 163 -7.05 -5.71 -16.16
C CYS A 163 -7.40 -4.26 -15.89
N THR A 164 -8.40 -3.74 -16.61
CA THR A 164 -8.94 -2.40 -16.40
C THR A 164 -10.44 -2.45 -16.30
N ASP A 165 -11.00 -1.69 -15.34
CA ASP A 165 -12.44 -1.65 -15.09
C ASP A 165 -13.23 -1.16 -16.31
N ASP A 166 -12.66 -0.22 -17.08
CA ASP A 166 -13.27 0.36 -18.29
C ASP A 166 -12.94 -0.39 -19.58
N GLY A 167 -12.09 -1.43 -19.52
CA GLY A 167 -11.66 -2.20 -20.69
C GLY A 167 -10.70 -1.47 -21.62
N SER A 168 -10.10 -0.36 -21.20
CA SER A 168 -9.17 0.42 -22.02
C SER A 168 -7.84 -0.29 -22.28
N TYR A 169 -7.49 -1.30 -21.45
CA TYR A 169 -6.28 -2.11 -21.63
C TYR A 169 -6.41 -3.47 -20.93
N GLY A 170 -5.86 -4.51 -21.57
CA GLY A 170 -5.83 -5.86 -21.01
C GLY A 170 -7.22 -6.50 -20.90
N PHE A 171 -7.45 -7.23 -19.82
CA PHE A 171 -8.73 -7.85 -19.53
C PHE A 171 -9.75 -6.78 -19.05
N HIS A 172 -10.95 -6.79 -19.63
CA HIS A 172 -12.04 -5.91 -19.21
C HIS A 172 -12.70 -6.45 -17.94
N GLY A 173 -12.43 -5.85 -16.81
CA GLY A 173 -12.92 -6.26 -15.50
C GLY A 173 -11.92 -5.99 -14.40
N ASN A 174 -12.20 -6.50 -13.21
CA ASN A 174 -11.35 -6.36 -12.04
C ASN A 174 -10.49 -7.61 -11.76
N GLY A 175 -9.55 -7.49 -10.82
CA GLY A 175 -8.62 -8.57 -10.48
C GLY A 175 -9.29 -9.86 -10.02
N SER A 176 -10.43 -9.79 -9.30
CA SER A 176 -11.16 -11.00 -8.88
C SER A 176 -11.80 -11.71 -10.07
N GLN A 177 -12.32 -10.96 -11.06
CA GLN A 177 -12.88 -11.55 -12.29
C GLN A 177 -11.79 -12.19 -13.14
N GLN A 178 -10.61 -11.57 -13.22
CA GLN A 178 -9.46 -12.15 -13.90
C GLN A 178 -9.00 -13.43 -13.20
N LEU A 179 -8.93 -13.46 -11.86
CA LEU A 179 -8.62 -14.68 -11.11
C LEU A 179 -9.62 -15.80 -11.42
N GLN A 180 -10.93 -15.49 -11.40
CA GLN A 180 -11.97 -16.48 -11.74
C GLN A 180 -11.77 -17.03 -13.14
N ALA A 181 -11.50 -16.18 -14.14
CA ALA A 181 -11.26 -16.60 -15.51
C ALA A 181 -10.03 -17.51 -15.63
N LEU A 182 -8.97 -17.24 -14.87
CA LEU A 182 -7.78 -18.10 -14.84
C LEU A 182 -8.08 -19.47 -14.23
N VAL A 183 -8.85 -19.51 -13.13
CA VAL A 183 -9.26 -20.80 -12.51
C VAL A 183 -10.19 -21.58 -13.43
N ASP A 184 -11.15 -20.93 -14.09
CA ASP A 184 -12.04 -21.54 -15.06
C ASP A 184 -11.28 -22.09 -16.29
N ALA A 185 -10.13 -21.49 -16.62
CA ALA A 185 -9.19 -21.96 -17.64
C ALA A 185 -8.31 -23.15 -17.18
N GLY A 186 -8.45 -23.60 -15.94
CA GLY A 186 -7.73 -24.75 -15.38
C GLY A 186 -6.47 -24.43 -14.58
N ASN A 187 -6.19 -23.13 -14.30
CA ASN A 187 -5.09 -22.79 -13.40
C ASN A 187 -5.46 -23.11 -11.95
N THR A 188 -4.49 -23.56 -11.18
CA THR A 188 -4.63 -23.86 -9.76
C THR A 188 -3.65 -23.04 -8.94
N TYR A 189 -4.07 -22.54 -7.79
CA TYR A 189 -3.25 -21.72 -6.92
C TYR A 189 -3.35 -22.23 -5.46
N ASP A 190 -2.20 -22.34 -4.80
CA ASP A 190 -2.10 -22.76 -3.40
C ASP A 190 -2.16 -21.58 -2.45
N CYS A 191 -1.93 -20.36 -2.95
CA CYS A 191 -1.97 -19.13 -2.17
C CYS A 191 -2.31 -17.93 -3.07
N CYS A 192 -3.19 -17.08 -2.59
CA CYS A 192 -3.48 -15.76 -3.17
C CYS A 192 -2.99 -14.68 -2.22
N VAL A 193 -2.30 -13.66 -2.74
CA VAL A 193 -1.97 -12.44 -1.99
C VAL A 193 -2.70 -11.28 -2.63
N ALA A 194 -3.59 -10.63 -1.88
CA ALA A 194 -4.38 -9.51 -2.39
C ALA A 194 -4.01 -8.21 -1.67
N ILE A 195 -3.55 -7.21 -2.44
CA ILE A 195 -3.11 -5.92 -1.92
C ILE A 195 -3.75 -4.79 -2.74
N GLY A 196 -4.47 -3.90 -2.06
CA GLY A 196 -5.16 -2.78 -2.70
C GLY A 196 -6.25 -2.16 -1.81
N PRO A 197 -7.27 -1.53 -2.40
CA PRO A 197 -8.39 -1.01 -1.64
C PRO A 197 -9.09 -2.08 -0.81
N MET A 198 -9.49 -1.75 0.44
CA MET A 198 -10.13 -2.73 1.35
C MET A 198 -11.34 -3.42 0.74
N ILE A 199 -12.13 -2.70 -0.06
CA ILE A 199 -13.29 -3.27 -0.76
C ILE A 199 -12.89 -4.33 -1.79
N MET A 200 -11.79 -4.10 -2.53
CA MET A 200 -11.24 -5.07 -3.46
C MET A 200 -10.78 -6.33 -2.72
N MET A 201 -9.99 -6.16 -1.65
CA MET A 201 -9.50 -7.28 -0.84
C MET A 201 -10.66 -8.10 -0.26
N LYS A 202 -11.72 -7.43 0.25
CA LYS A 202 -12.94 -8.10 0.73
C LYS A 202 -13.57 -9.00 -0.34
N PHE A 203 -13.80 -8.47 -1.54
CA PHE A 203 -14.41 -9.25 -2.62
C PHE A 203 -13.50 -10.36 -3.14
N THR A 204 -12.20 -10.11 -3.20
CA THR A 204 -11.21 -11.16 -3.50
C THR A 204 -11.28 -12.30 -2.48
N CYS A 205 -11.31 -12.00 -1.17
CA CYS A 205 -11.44 -13.01 -0.13
C CYS A 205 -12.76 -13.80 -0.19
N LEU A 206 -13.86 -13.14 -0.55
CA LEU A 206 -15.14 -13.82 -0.77
C LEU A 206 -15.09 -14.80 -1.94
N LEU A 207 -14.37 -14.45 -3.00
CA LEU A 207 -14.15 -15.33 -4.14
C LEU A 207 -13.22 -16.48 -3.79
N THR A 208 -12.03 -16.19 -3.26
CA THR A 208 -11.00 -17.19 -2.95
C THR A 208 -11.47 -18.19 -1.89
N LYS A 209 -12.34 -17.77 -0.97
CA LYS A 209 -12.99 -18.66 -0.01
C LYS A 209 -13.88 -19.70 -0.69
N LYS A 210 -14.60 -19.32 -1.78
CA LYS A 210 -15.40 -20.27 -2.58
C LYS A 210 -14.53 -21.19 -3.43
N LEU A 211 -13.36 -20.69 -3.84
CA LEU A 211 -12.38 -21.45 -4.63
C LEU A 211 -11.43 -22.28 -3.75
N GLU A 212 -11.59 -22.21 -2.43
CA GLU A 212 -10.74 -22.88 -1.43
C GLU A 212 -9.24 -22.51 -1.56
N ILE A 213 -8.96 -21.27 -1.99
CA ILE A 213 -7.59 -20.74 -2.11
C ILE A 213 -7.26 -19.94 -0.84
N PRO A 214 -6.32 -20.37 0.00
CA PRO A 214 -5.80 -19.58 1.13
C PRO A 214 -5.37 -18.19 0.67
N THR A 215 -5.77 -17.14 1.40
CA THR A 215 -5.58 -15.77 0.93
C THR A 215 -4.99 -14.88 2.01
N ILE A 216 -3.85 -14.26 1.69
CA ILE A 216 -3.21 -13.23 2.49
C ILE A 216 -3.65 -11.87 1.97
N VAL A 217 -3.95 -10.94 2.88
CA VAL A 217 -4.25 -9.54 2.56
C VAL A 217 -3.31 -8.61 3.30
N SER A 218 -2.81 -7.57 2.64
CA SER A 218 -2.03 -6.51 3.29
C SER A 218 -2.96 -5.36 3.65
N MET A 219 -3.28 -5.23 4.94
CA MET A 219 -4.25 -4.27 5.45
C MET A 219 -3.64 -2.87 5.58
N ASN A 220 -4.40 -1.87 5.16
CA ASN A 220 -4.01 -0.46 5.14
C ASN A 220 -4.94 0.43 5.98
N PRO A 221 -5.14 0.14 7.29
CA PRO A 221 -5.90 1.02 8.17
C PRO A 221 -5.15 2.32 8.43
N ILE A 222 -5.86 3.29 9.05
CA ILE A 222 -5.21 4.51 9.56
C ILE A 222 -4.11 4.13 10.54
N MET A 223 -2.90 4.65 10.32
CA MET A 223 -1.75 4.47 11.22
C MET A 223 -1.17 5.84 11.56
N VAL A 224 -0.77 6.03 12.82
CA VAL A 224 -0.18 7.28 13.31
C VAL A 224 1.19 7.02 13.90
N ASP A 225 1.27 6.15 14.91
CA ASP A 225 2.48 5.83 15.65
C ASP A 225 3.35 4.78 14.95
N GLY A 226 2.76 3.67 14.53
CA GLY A 226 3.46 2.58 13.83
C GLY A 226 4.12 1.54 14.74
N THR A 227 4.07 1.71 16.08
CA THR A 227 4.74 0.85 17.06
C THR A 227 3.77 0.13 18.01
N GLY A 228 2.47 0.16 17.71
CA GLY A 228 1.43 -0.53 18.51
C GLY A 228 0.89 0.26 19.70
N MET A 229 1.37 1.47 19.96
CA MET A 229 0.98 2.23 21.15
C MET A 229 -0.36 2.96 21.01
N CYS A 230 -0.62 3.61 19.87
CA CYS A 230 -1.78 4.49 19.74
C CYS A 230 -3.10 3.75 19.45
N GLY A 231 -3.06 2.51 18.95
CA GLY A 231 -4.24 1.72 18.62
C GLY A 231 -5.06 2.21 17.41
N ALA A 232 -4.55 3.18 16.63
CA ALA A 232 -5.24 3.72 15.45
C ALA A 232 -5.48 2.63 14.39
N CYS A 233 -4.48 1.77 14.16
CA CYS A 233 -4.50 0.70 13.16
C CYS A 233 -5.20 -0.59 13.61
N ARG A 234 -6.05 -0.52 14.63
CA ARG A 234 -6.76 -1.68 15.16
C ARG A 234 -7.70 -2.32 14.16
N LEU A 235 -7.59 -3.64 14.03
CA LEU A 235 -8.43 -4.52 13.22
C LEU A 235 -9.04 -5.62 14.09
N ILE A 236 -10.07 -6.29 13.57
CA ILE A 236 -10.56 -7.55 14.11
C ILE A 236 -10.19 -8.66 13.13
N VAL A 237 -9.43 -9.64 13.61
CA VAL A 237 -9.00 -10.81 12.85
C VAL A 237 -9.30 -12.04 13.70
N ASP A 238 -10.06 -13.00 13.19
CA ASP A 238 -10.53 -14.18 13.93
C ASP A 238 -11.21 -13.79 15.27
N GLY A 239 -12.04 -12.75 15.25
CA GLY A 239 -12.73 -12.24 16.44
C GLY A 239 -11.82 -11.56 17.48
N LYS A 240 -10.52 -11.44 17.22
CA LYS A 240 -9.53 -10.87 18.15
C LYS A 240 -9.04 -9.50 17.66
N VAL A 241 -8.72 -8.62 18.60
CA VAL A 241 -8.09 -7.34 18.28
C VAL A 241 -6.64 -7.56 17.85
N LYS A 242 -6.29 -7.00 16.69
CA LYS A 242 -4.94 -6.96 16.15
C LYS A 242 -4.56 -5.53 15.77
N PHE A 243 -3.28 -5.21 15.81
CA PHE A 243 -2.74 -3.93 15.38
C PHE A 243 -1.90 -4.11 14.12
N ALA A 244 -2.39 -3.60 12.99
CA ALA A 244 -1.74 -3.82 11.70
C ALA A 244 -0.27 -3.40 11.65
N CYS A 245 0.14 -2.43 12.47
CA CYS A 245 1.51 -1.95 12.51
C CYS A 245 2.51 -2.87 13.23
N VAL A 246 2.05 -3.82 14.04
CA VAL A 246 2.93 -4.72 14.82
C VAL A 246 2.56 -6.20 14.67
N ASP A 247 1.27 -6.52 14.45
CA ASP A 247 0.80 -7.89 14.20
C ASP A 247 0.74 -8.22 12.69
N GLY A 248 0.82 -7.19 11.82
CA GLY A 248 0.69 -7.29 10.37
C GLY A 248 1.78 -6.45 9.66
N PRO A 249 1.51 -5.87 8.51
CA PRO A 249 0.18 -5.57 7.92
C PRO A 249 -0.53 -6.74 7.22
N GLU A 250 0.15 -7.87 7.04
CA GLU A 250 -0.41 -9.04 6.37
C GLU A 250 -1.18 -9.93 7.35
N PHE A 251 -2.35 -10.40 6.91
CA PHE A 251 -3.25 -11.27 7.69
C PHE A 251 -3.94 -12.28 6.78
N ASP A 252 -4.42 -13.39 7.36
CA ASP A 252 -5.37 -14.27 6.68
C ASP A 252 -6.64 -13.50 6.34
N GLY A 253 -6.85 -13.27 5.04
CA GLY A 253 -7.94 -12.46 4.53
C GLY A 253 -9.33 -13.07 4.79
N HIS A 254 -9.41 -14.39 4.98
CA HIS A 254 -10.66 -15.05 5.31
C HIS A 254 -11.10 -14.82 6.77
N LEU A 255 -10.20 -14.32 7.63
CA LEU A 255 -10.44 -14.07 9.04
C LEU A 255 -10.59 -12.56 9.38
N VAL A 256 -10.32 -11.66 8.44
CA VAL A 256 -10.42 -10.21 8.64
C VAL A 256 -11.88 -9.75 8.61
N ASP A 257 -12.29 -8.96 9.61
CA ASP A 257 -13.54 -8.19 9.59
C ASP A 257 -13.38 -6.91 8.77
N PHE A 258 -13.57 -7.03 7.45
CA PHE A 258 -13.46 -5.91 6.52
C PHE A 258 -14.50 -4.81 6.76
N ASP A 259 -15.71 -5.16 7.24
CA ASP A 259 -16.77 -4.18 7.47
C ASP A 259 -16.40 -3.24 8.63
N GLN A 260 -15.87 -3.81 9.70
CA GLN A 260 -15.35 -3.02 10.81
C GLN A 260 -14.12 -2.19 10.39
N ALA A 261 -13.19 -2.76 9.61
CA ALA A 261 -12.02 -2.05 9.10
C ALA A 261 -12.40 -0.86 8.22
N MET A 262 -13.31 -1.05 7.26
CA MET A 262 -13.82 0.03 6.39
C MET A 262 -14.58 1.11 7.17
N LYS A 263 -15.37 0.74 8.19
CA LYS A 263 -16.03 1.71 9.06
C LYS A 263 -15.01 2.57 9.82
N ARG A 264 -13.93 1.97 10.32
CA ARG A 264 -12.87 2.69 11.02
C ARG A 264 -12.09 3.65 10.11
N SER A 265 -11.89 3.31 8.84
CA SER A 265 -11.20 4.18 7.88
C SER A 265 -11.92 5.49 7.60
N GLN A 266 -13.18 5.63 8.04
CA GLN A 266 -13.95 6.87 7.89
C GLN A 266 -13.75 7.88 9.04
N MET A 267 -13.06 7.50 10.14
CA MET A 267 -13.05 8.28 11.39
C MET A 267 -12.54 9.72 11.24
N TYR A 268 -11.61 9.99 10.35
CA TYR A 268 -10.98 11.31 10.20
C TYR A 268 -11.31 12.02 8.88
N LYS A 269 -12.21 11.48 8.05
CA LYS A 269 -12.52 12.05 6.72
C LYS A 269 -12.91 13.53 6.74
N THR A 270 -13.64 13.98 7.75
CA THR A 270 -14.01 15.39 7.88
C THR A 270 -12.80 16.28 8.18
N ALA A 271 -11.88 15.80 9.05
CA ALA A 271 -10.66 16.53 9.37
C ALA A 271 -9.71 16.57 8.17
N GLU A 272 -9.55 15.44 7.48
CA GLU A 272 -8.76 15.31 6.25
C GLU A 272 -9.28 16.24 5.14
N GLY A 273 -10.59 16.28 4.92
CA GLY A 273 -11.22 17.19 3.95
C GLY A 273 -10.98 18.65 4.28
N ARG A 274 -11.08 19.03 5.55
CA ARG A 274 -10.76 20.41 5.99
C ARG A 274 -9.30 20.77 5.80
N ALA A 275 -8.38 19.85 6.10
CA ALA A 275 -6.95 20.06 5.91
C ALA A 275 -6.62 20.25 4.43
N LEU A 276 -7.24 19.47 3.55
CA LEU A 276 -7.07 19.58 2.10
C LEU A 276 -7.59 20.93 1.56
N LEU A 277 -8.80 21.34 1.96
CA LEU A 277 -9.37 22.64 1.59
C LEU A 277 -8.46 23.79 2.06
N LYS A 278 -7.99 23.74 3.29
CA LYS A 278 -7.06 24.75 3.83
C LYS A 278 -5.76 24.82 3.04
N LEU A 279 -5.25 23.71 2.54
CA LEU A 279 -4.05 23.67 1.70
C LEU A 279 -4.31 24.29 0.32
N GLN A 280 -5.47 24.03 -0.29
CA GLN A 280 -5.81 24.45 -1.65
C GLN A 280 -6.27 25.91 -1.73
N GLU A 281 -7.05 26.37 -0.75
CA GLU A 281 -7.68 27.71 -0.74
C GLU A 281 -6.97 28.72 0.17
N GLY A 282 -5.98 28.27 0.95
CA GLY A 282 -5.40 29.05 2.01
C GLY A 282 -6.27 29.09 3.27
N ASP A 283 -5.79 29.76 4.32
CA ASP A 283 -6.53 29.93 5.57
C ASP A 283 -7.63 30.99 5.39
N THR A 284 -8.77 30.60 4.81
CA THR A 284 -9.92 31.48 4.59
C THR A 284 -10.64 31.88 5.88
N HIS A 285 -10.27 31.31 7.01
CA HIS A 285 -10.78 31.70 8.32
C HIS A 285 -10.04 32.92 8.88
N HIS A 286 -10.17 34.06 8.24
CA HIS A 286 -10.22 35.34 8.94
C HIS A 286 -11.58 35.46 9.65
N GLY A 287 -11.84 34.52 10.53
CA GLY A 287 -12.98 34.58 11.45
C GLY A 287 -12.64 35.65 12.51
N GLY A 288 -12.69 36.87 12.11
CA GLY A 288 -12.94 37.97 13.04
C GLY A 288 -14.34 37.73 13.61
N CYS A 289 -14.42 37.15 14.80
CA CYS A 289 -15.49 37.47 15.72
C CYS A 289 -15.36 38.95 16.02
N GLY A 290 -15.84 39.78 15.09
CA GLY A 290 -16.00 41.17 15.32
C GLY A 290 -16.97 41.37 16.47
N HIS A 291 -16.49 42.08 17.49
CA HIS A 291 -17.28 42.88 18.44
C HIS A 291 -18.54 42.21 19.03
N CYS A 292 -18.36 41.54 20.13
CA CYS A 292 -19.28 41.74 21.23
C CYS A 292 -18.78 42.92 22.08
N GLY A 293 -18.92 44.12 21.53
CA GLY A 293 -18.90 45.31 22.31
C GLY A 293 -20.23 45.39 23.06
N GLY A 294 -20.24 45.07 24.34
CA GLY A 294 -21.27 45.43 25.29
C GLY A 294 -20.86 46.73 25.95
N ASP A 295 -21.48 47.82 25.54
CA ASP A 295 -21.54 49.03 26.34
C ASP A 295 -22.46 48.81 27.53
N GLU A 296 -22.02 49.35 28.65
CA GLU A 296 -22.61 49.68 29.96
C GLU A 296 -22.34 48.67 31.09
#